data_a27c53171b377f594628bcc8f74df6d6
#
_entry.id   a27c53171b377f594628bcc8f74df6d6
#
_cell.length_a   1.000
_cell.length_b   1.000
_cell.length_c   1.000
_cell.angle_alpha   90.00
_cell.angle_beta   90.00
_cell.angle_gamma   90.00
#
_symmetry.space_group_name_H-M   'P 1'
#
loop_
_entity.id
_entity.type
_entity.pdbx_description
1 polymer ?
#
loop_
_entity_poly.entity_id
_entity_poly.type
_entity_poly.pdbx_seq_one_letter_code
_entity_poly.pdbx_strand_id
1 'polypeptide(L)'
;MFIDPHIHMYSRTTDDYEKMILSGIKTVIEPSFWLGQARTSSKTLIDYWDYLINFERTRAKEFGINHYCAISVNPKEANNSQLASESLNVMNDYLSKEGVVAVGEIGFDMITKEEEKVFTQQLMMAEELKMPVIIHTPHINKVEGTKKTFDIIKNCNATESRIIIDHNTEETIELSLSYDVMVGITVYPYTKVSPIRAVNMLKKYGTDKILINSSA
;
A
#
# COMPACT_ATOMS: atom_id res chain seq x y z
N MET A 1 7.59 -20.95 -3.16
CA MET A 1 8.09 -19.57 -3.13
C MET A 1 6.89 -18.66 -3.12
N PHE A 2 6.81 -17.76 -2.14
CA PHE A 2 5.69 -16.82 -1.99
C PHE A 2 6.20 -15.38 -2.11
N ILE A 3 5.31 -14.52 -2.56
CA ILE A 3 5.47 -13.06 -2.56
C ILE A 3 4.44 -12.51 -1.59
N ASP A 4 4.84 -11.65 -0.65
CA ASP A 4 3.90 -10.82 0.10
C ASP A 4 3.85 -9.43 -0.57
N PRO A 5 2.74 -9.11 -1.25
CA PRO A 5 2.65 -7.87 -2.03
C PRO A 5 2.35 -6.63 -1.19
N HIS A 6 2.16 -6.78 0.12
CA HIS A 6 1.97 -5.67 1.06
C HIS A 6 2.30 -6.10 2.49
N ILE A 7 3.44 -5.69 2.97
CA ILE A 7 3.92 -5.94 4.34
C ILE A 7 4.69 -4.72 4.85
N HIS A 8 4.74 -4.52 6.17
CA HIS A 8 5.54 -3.47 6.78
C HIS A 8 6.73 -4.10 7.54
N MET A 9 7.90 -4.03 6.92
CA MET A 9 9.14 -4.62 7.44
C MET A 9 9.81 -3.75 8.50
N TYR A 10 9.49 -2.46 8.54
CA TYR A 10 10.08 -1.46 9.44
C TYR A 10 10.15 -1.89 10.90
N SER A 11 9.14 -2.58 11.41
CA SER A 11 9.06 -3.04 12.80
C SER A 11 9.42 -4.51 12.98
N ARG A 12 9.88 -5.21 11.94
CA ARG A 12 10.19 -6.64 12.01
C ARG A 12 11.53 -6.89 12.70
N THR A 13 11.56 -7.96 13.50
CA THR A 13 12.78 -8.44 14.18
C THR A 13 13.51 -9.45 13.31
N THR A 14 14.74 -9.82 13.70
CA THR A 14 15.53 -10.88 13.08
C THR A 14 14.74 -12.19 12.98
N ASP A 15 14.07 -12.57 14.07
CA ASP A 15 13.25 -13.80 14.13
C ASP A 15 12.10 -13.79 13.11
N ASP A 16 11.54 -12.61 12.81
CA ASP A 16 10.47 -12.52 11.82
C ASP A 16 11.00 -12.79 10.40
N TYR A 17 12.18 -12.28 10.05
CA TYR A 17 12.84 -12.60 8.79
C TYR A 17 13.12 -14.08 8.62
N GLU A 18 13.65 -14.73 9.67
CA GLU A 18 13.91 -16.17 9.68
C GLU A 18 12.61 -16.98 9.48
N LYS A 19 11.53 -16.61 10.20
CA LYS A 19 10.22 -17.24 10.05
C LYS A 19 9.63 -17.06 8.67
N MET A 20 9.79 -15.86 8.07
CA MET A 20 9.33 -15.58 6.71
C MET A 20 10.02 -16.49 5.69
N ILE A 21 11.36 -16.62 5.78
CA ILE A 21 12.13 -17.50 4.90
C ILE A 21 11.72 -18.96 5.07
N LEU A 22 11.58 -19.44 6.32
CA LEU A 22 11.12 -20.78 6.60
C LEU A 22 9.70 -21.06 6.08
N SER A 23 8.86 -20.01 6.06
CA SER A 23 7.51 -20.08 5.48
C SER A 23 7.50 -19.99 3.95
N GLY A 24 8.66 -19.79 3.31
CA GLY A 24 8.79 -19.76 1.86
C GLY A 24 8.58 -18.37 1.22
N ILE A 25 8.48 -17.30 2.01
CA ILE A 25 8.43 -15.91 1.50
C ILE A 25 9.82 -15.54 0.99
N LYS A 26 9.90 -15.13 -0.27
CA LYS A 26 11.17 -14.77 -0.95
C LYS A 26 11.18 -13.36 -1.51
N THR A 27 10.03 -12.74 -1.61
CA THR A 27 9.89 -11.38 -2.11
C THR A 27 8.82 -10.65 -1.33
N VAL A 28 9.08 -9.40 -1.02
CA VAL A 28 8.14 -8.53 -0.32
C VAL A 28 8.06 -7.17 -1.00
N ILE A 29 6.89 -6.54 -0.93
CA ILE A 29 6.69 -5.15 -1.29
C ILE A 29 6.24 -4.41 -0.03
N GLU A 30 7.02 -3.41 0.39
CA GLU A 30 6.74 -2.59 1.55
C GLU A 30 6.27 -1.19 1.13
N PRO A 31 4.97 -0.89 1.21
CA PRO A 31 4.50 0.46 0.99
C PRO A 31 4.78 1.37 2.20
N SER A 32 4.95 2.67 1.90
CA SER A 32 5.04 3.70 2.92
C SER A 32 3.77 3.72 3.77
N PHE A 33 3.92 3.71 5.11
CA PHE A 33 2.78 3.75 6.00
C PHE A 33 3.00 4.67 7.20
N TRP A 34 1.95 4.92 7.93
CA TRP A 34 1.98 5.75 9.12
C TRP A 34 2.60 5.02 10.32
N LEU A 35 3.69 5.56 10.87
CA LEU A 35 4.50 4.89 11.92
C LEU A 35 3.91 4.99 13.34
N GLY A 36 2.63 5.27 13.50
CA GLY A 36 1.95 5.27 14.78
C GLY A 36 1.85 6.64 15.45
N GLN A 37 2.53 7.66 14.93
CA GLN A 37 2.46 9.04 15.43
C GLN A 37 2.61 10.07 14.32
N ALA A 38 2.09 11.28 14.55
CA ALA A 38 2.25 12.37 13.60
C ALA A 38 3.73 12.72 13.42
N ARG A 39 4.14 12.91 12.18
CA ARG A 39 5.49 13.36 11.84
C ARG A 39 5.67 14.84 12.19
N THR A 40 6.86 15.19 12.59
CA THR A 40 7.21 16.57 12.97
C THR A 40 7.58 17.45 11.77
N SER A 41 7.96 16.83 10.64
CA SER A 41 8.29 17.53 9.39
C SER A 41 8.32 16.56 8.22
N SER A 42 8.30 17.10 6.97
CA SER A 42 8.51 16.36 5.73
C SER A 42 9.84 15.61 5.71
N LYS A 43 10.89 16.16 6.35
CA LYS A 43 12.20 15.51 6.42
C LYS A 43 12.15 14.14 7.10
N THR A 44 11.33 13.97 8.12
CA THR A 44 11.17 12.67 8.80
C THR A 44 10.47 11.62 7.93
N LEU A 45 9.64 12.05 6.97
CA LEU A 45 9.06 11.16 5.98
C LEU A 45 10.10 10.78 4.92
N ILE A 46 10.91 11.75 4.49
CA ILE A 46 12.02 11.55 3.54
C ILE A 46 13.07 10.59 4.13
N ASP A 47 13.48 10.78 5.39
CA ASP A 47 14.37 9.87 6.10
C ASP A 47 13.81 8.44 6.15
N TYR A 48 12.49 8.30 6.30
CA TYR A 48 11.83 7.00 6.26
C TYR A 48 11.85 6.37 4.86
N TRP A 49 11.64 7.14 3.80
CA TRP A 49 11.80 6.65 2.43
C TRP A 49 13.23 6.18 2.14
N ASP A 50 14.23 6.96 2.57
CA ASP A 50 15.65 6.57 2.46
C ASP A 50 15.94 5.28 3.24
N TYR A 51 15.32 5.10 4.42
CA TYR A 51 15.41 3.87 5.19
C TYR A 51 14.87 2.67 4.40
N LEU A 52 13.68 2.75 3.82
CA LEU A 52 13.07 1.67 3.04
C LEU A 52 13.94 1.30 1.83
N ILE A 53 14.41 2.29 1.08
CA ILE A 53 15.14 2.11 -0.16
C ILE A 53 16.53 1.50 0.07
N ASN A 54 17.20 1.91 1.13
CA ASN A 54 18.62 1.57 1.37
C ASN A 54 18.78 0.51 2.46
N PHE A 55 18.44 0.85 3.70
CA PHE A 55 18.73 -0.01 4.86
C PHE A 55 17.87 -1.26 4.87
N GLU A 56 16.55 -1.10 4.76
CA GLU A 56 15.62 -2.25 4.82
C GLU A 56 15.86 -3.24 3.69
N ARG A 57 16.08 -2.74 2.49
CA ARG A 57 16.44 -3.55 1.33
C ARG A 57 17.72 -4.37 1.54
N THR A 58 18.74 -3.74 2.14
CA THR A 58 20.01 -4.42 2.45
C THR A 58 19.80 -5.47 3.55
N ARG A 59 19.09 -5.12 4.61
CA ARG A 59 18.79 -6.04 5.71
C ARG A 59 18.00 -7.26 5.23
N ALA A 60 16.96 -7.07 4.45
CA ALA A 60 16.15 -8.17 3.91
C ALA A 60 17.00 -9.11 3.03
N LYS A 61 17.91 -8.56 2.24
CA LYS A 61 18.82 -9.34 1.38
C LYS A 61 19.73 -10.26 2.17
N GLU A 62 20.19 -9.87 3.36
CA GLU A 62 21.01 -10.70 4.24
C GLU A 62 20.28 -11.99 4.66
N PHE A 63 18.95 -11.95 4.75
CA PHE A 63 18.09 -13.11 5.00
C PHE A 63 17.62 -13.82 3.73
N GLY A 64 18.04 -13.40 2.54
CA GLY A 64 17.63 -13.99 1.26
C GLY A 64 16.22 -13.59 0.82
N ILE A 65 15.73 -12.43 1.29
CA ILE A 65 14.46 -11.83 0.86
C ILE A 65 14.73 -10.68 -0.11
N ASN A 66 14.08 -10.70 -1.27
CA ASN A 66 14.07 -9.56 -2.18
C ASN A 66 13.06 -8.53 -1.65
N HIS A 67 13.55 -7.38 -1.25
CA HIS A 67 12.72 -6.28 -0.77
C HIS A 67 12.58 -5.21 -1.85
N TYR A 68 11.34 -4.84 -2.10
CA TYR A 68 10.94 -3.69 -2.90
C TYR A 68 10.03 -2.80 -2.06
N CYS A 69 9.96 -1.51 -2.39
CA CYS A 69 9.09 -0.59 -1.67
C CYS A 69 8.18 0.21 -2.61
N ALA A 70 7.11 0.73 -2.03
CA ALA A 70 6.26 1.74 -2.64
C ALA A 70 6.33 3.02 -1.82
N ILE A 71 6.49 4.15 -2.49
CA ILE A 71 6.70 5.46 -1.86
C ILE A 71 5.42 6.27 -1.94
N SER A 72 5.06 6.92 -0.83
CA SER A 72 3.89 7.80 -0.78
C SER A 72 3.87 8.72 0.43
N VAL A 73 2.99 9.71 0.38
CA VAL A 73 2.40 10.37 1.55
C VAL A 73 1.17 9.55 1.95
N ASN A 74 1.24 8.86 3.08
CA ASN A 74 0.15 8.00 3.56
C ASN A 74 -1.11 8.83 3.86
N PRO A 75 -2.33 8.28 3.73
CA PRO A 75 -3.58 9.01 4.00
C PRO A 75 -3.61 9.72 5.35
N LYS A 76 -3.10 9.11 6.41
CA LYS A 76 -3.05 9.74 7.75
C LYS A 76 -2.14 10.97 7.80
N GLU A 77 -1.10 11.01 6.99
CA GLU A 77 -0.16 12.12 6.88
C GLU A 77 -0.66 13.21 5.94
N ALA A 78 -1.54 12.88 5.02
CA ALA A 78 -2.14 13.79 4.05
C ALA A 78 -2.90 14.96 4.69
N ASN A 79 -3.44 14.76 5.90
CA ASN A 79 -4.14 15.79 6.65
C ASN A 79 -3.20 16.88 7.22
N ASN A 80 -1.88 16.70 7.18
CA ASN A 80 -0.89 17.75 7.39
C ASN A 80 -0.49 18.33 6.02
N SER A 81 -1.20 19.38 5.58
CA SER A 81 -1.05 19.94 4.24
C SER A 81 0.36 20.46 3.93
N GLN A 82 1.07 21.02 4.93
CA GLN A 82 2.45 21.47 4.75
C GLN A 82 3.38 20.27 4.52
N LEU A 83 3.34 19.27 5.39
CA LEU A 83 4.13 18.04 5.26
C LEU A 83 3.85 17.36 3.91
N ALA A 84 2.58 17.21 3.55
CA ALA A 84 2.18 16.60 2.29
C ALA A 84 2.74 17.36 1.08
N SER A 85 2.57 18.68 1.04
CA SER A 85 3.06 19.51 -0.06
C SER A 85 4.59 19.46 -0.21
N GLU A 86 5.32 19.59 0.90
CA GLU A 86 6.79 19.53 0.89
C GLU A 86 7.30 18.16 0.43
N SER A 87 6.65 17.08 0.87
CA SER A 87 7.03 15.71 0.49
C SER A 87 6.72 15.41 -0.97
N LEU A 88 5.55 15.83 -1.47
CA LEU A 88 5.17 15.65 -2.88
C LEU A 88 6.13 16.35 -3.84
N ASN A 89 6.69 17.50 -3.46
CA ASN A 89 7.64 18.24 -4.29
C ASN A 89 8.92 17.45 -4.63
N VAL A 90 9.34 16.52 -3.77
CA VAL A 90 10.55 15.71 -3.96
C VAL A 90 10.23 14.25 -4.32
N MET A 91 8.96 13.86 -4.30
CA MET A 91 8.54 12.47 -4.44
C MET A 91 8.96 11.86 -5.79
N ASN A 92 8.92 12.62 -6.89
CA ASN A 92 9.32 12.15 -8.20
C ASN A 92 10.78 11.65 -8.23
N ASP A 93 11.68 12.32 -7.51
CA ASP A 93 13.08 11.89 -7.42
C ASP A 93 13.21 10.56 -6.68
N TYR A 94 12.33 10.31 -5.71
CA TYR A 94 12.28 9.06 -4.96
C TYR A 94 11.64 7.92 -5.75
N LEU A 95 10.61 8.20 -6.54
CA LEU A 95 9.95 7.20 -7.36
C LEU A 95 10.85 6.62 -8.45
N SER A 96 11.90 7.36 -8.85
CA SER A 96 12.90 6.89 -9.83
C SER A 96 14.03 6.04 -9.24
N LYS A 97 14.13 5.92 -7.89
CA LYS A 97 15.21 5.18 -7.24
C LYS A 97 15.05 3.67 -7.39
N GLU A 98 16.17 2.98 -7.47
CA GLU A 98 16.20 1.51 -7.57
C GLU A 98 15.54 0.86 -6.35
N GLY A 99 14.68 -0.12 -6.58
CA GLY A 99 13.91 -0.81 -5.54
C GLY A 99 12.54 -0.21 -5.27
N VAL A 100 12.26 1.00 -5.77
CA VAL A 100 10.91 1.59 -5.73
C VAL A 100 10.12 1.07 -6.93
N VAL A 101 9.01 0.37 -6.68
CA VAL A 101 8.24 -0.33 -7.72
C VAL A 101 6.80 0.16 -7.87
N ALA A 102 6.33 0.99 -6.95
CA ALA A 102 4.95 1.48 -6.95
C ALA A 102 4.83 2.80 -6.19
N VAL A 103 3.70 3.48 -6.38
CA VAL A 103 3.22 4.54 -5.49
C VAL A 103 2.27 3.91 -4.46
N GLY A 104 2.51 4.08 -3.16
CA GLY A 104 1.66 3.51 -2.12
C GLY A 104 2.26 3.52 -0.71
N GLU A 105 1.39 3.44 0.30
CA GLU A 105 -0.07 3.45 0.27
C GLU A 105 -0.62 4.86 0.08
N ILE A 106 -1.54 5.03 -0.87
CA ILE A 106 -2.33 6.24 -1.03
C ILE A 106 -3.82 5.92 -0.81
N GLY A 107 -4.69 6.90 -0.72
CA GLY A 107 -6.13 6.65 -0.58
C GLY A 107 -6.74 7.39 0.60
N PHE A 108 -7.61 6.71 1.34
CA PHE A 108 -8.39 7.31 2.44
C PHE A 108 -8.21 6.61 3.79
N ASP A 109 -8.13 7.41 4.86
CA ASP A 109 -8.28 6.98 6.25
C ASP A 109 -9.58 7.52 6.86
N MET A 110 -9.79 8.85 6.81
CA MET A 110 -10.97 9.56 7.36
C MET A 110 -11.88 10.16 6.28
N ILE A 111 -11.55 9.97 5.01
CA ILE A 111 -12.28 10.47 3.83
C ILE A 111 -12.38 12.01 3.84
N THR A 112 -11.27 12.69 4.17
CA THR A 112 -11.20 14.15 4.18
C THR A 112 -10.92 14.72 2.80
N LYS A 113 -11.10 16.04 2.63
CA LYS A 113 -10.75 16.75 1.40
C LYS A 113 -9.24 16.82 1.17
N GLU A 114 -8.47 16.89 2.24
CA GLU A 114 -7.01 16.88 2.21
C GLU A 114 -6.50 15.53 1.72
N GLU A 115 -7.05 14.42 2.23
CA GLU A 115 -6.75 13.07 1.74
C GLU A 115 -7.11 12.94 0.26
N GLU A 116 -8.29 13.38 -0.16
CA GLU A 116 -8.73 13.36 -1.56
C GLU A 116 -7.77 14.11 -2.47
N LYS A 117 -7.34 15.32 -2.07
CA LYS A 117 -6.38 16.14 -2.82
C LYS A 117 -5.03 15.45 -2.96
N VAL A 118 -4.46 14.95 -1.88
CA VAL A 118 -3.15 14.30 -1.85
C VAL A 118 -3.20 12.96 -2.59
N PHE A 119 -4.28 12.20 -2.44
CA PHE A 119 -4.52 10.98 -3.20
C PHE A 119 -4.54 11.26 -4.71
N THR A 120 -5.33 12.22 -5.16
CA THR A 120 -5.44 12.61 -6.57
C THR A 120 -4.07 12.99 -7.14
N GLN A 121 -3.29 13.81 -6.43
CA GLN A 121 -1.97 14.22 -6.89
C GLN A 121 -1.02 13.03 -7.07
N GLN A 122 -0.97 12.11 -6.12
CA GLN A 122 -0.11 10.93 -6.18
C GLN A 122 -0.56 9.93 -7.25
N LEU A 123 -1.87 9.77 -7.45
CA LEU A 123 -2.41 8.94 -8.51
C LEU A 123 -2.02 9.47 -9.89
N MET A 124 -2.08 10.80 -10.09
CA MET A 124 -1.64 11.43 -11.34
C MET A 124 -0.14 11.27 -11.56
N MET A 125 0.70 11.43 -10.53
CA MET A 125 2.15 11.16 -10.62
C MET A 125 2.44 9.71 -11.05
N ALA A 126 1.74 8.75 -10.45
CA ALA A 126 1.88 7.35 -10.81
C ALA A 126 1.46 7.08 -12.26
N GLU A 127 0.40 7.73 -12.73
CA GLU A 127 -0.09 7.60 -14.10
C GLU A 127 0.92 8.14 -15.11
N GLU A 128 1.51 9.33 -14.86
CA GLU A 128 2.55 9.94 -15.69
C GLU A 128 3.80 9.04 -15.81
N LEU A 129 4.20 8.43 -14.69
CA LEU A 129 5.35 7.52 -14.62
C LEU A 129 5.02 6.09 -15.03
N LYS A 130 3.75 5.78 -15.32
CA LYS A 130 3.24 4.43 -15.61
C LYS A 130 3.55 3.41 -14.50
N MET A 131 3.58 3.87 -13.26
CA MET A 131 3.86 3.04 -12.10
C MET A 131 2.61 2.35 -11.56
N PRO A 132 2.73 1.14 -10.99
CA PRO A 132 1.67 0.55 -10.18
C PRO A 132 1.31 1.41 -8.98
N VAL A 133 0.08 1.24 -8.49
CA VAL A 133 -0.44 1.98 -7.33
C VAL A 133 -1.05 1.02 -6.32
N ILE A 134 -0.70 1.19 -5.04
CA ILE A 134 -1.31 0.47 -3.92
C ILE A 134 -2.22 1.45 -3.17
N ILE A 135 -3.53 1.17 -3.18
CA ILE A 135 -4.55 2.04 -2.60
C ILE A 135 -5.08 1.44 -1.31
N HIS A 136 -4.91 2.20 -0.23
CA HIS A 136 -5.49 1.93 1.08
C HIS A 136 -6.99 2.28 1.11
N THR A 137 -7.82 1.36 1.56
CA THR A 137 -9.24 1.62 1.83
C THR A 137 -9.48 1.81 3.34
N PRO A 138 -10.31 2.80 3.75
CA PRO A 138 -10.45 3.16 5.16
C PRO A 138 -11.06 2.04 5.99
N HIS A 139 -10.75 2.03 7.29
CA HIS A 139 -11.36 1.10 8.24
C HIS A 139 -12.80 1.51 8.63
N ILE A 140 -13.03 2.82 8.74
CA ILE A 140 -14.35 3.40 9.06
C ILE A 140 -14.99 3.83 7.75
N ASN A 141 -16.32 3.62 7.61
CA ASN A 141 -17.07 3.92 6.38
C ASN A 141 -16.43 3.29 5.12
N LYS A 142 -15.97 2.04 5.27
CA LYS A 142 -15.20 1.32 4.25
C LYS A 142 -15.90 1.32 2.88
N VAL A 143 -17.16 1.01 2.81
CA VAL A 143 -17.93 0.97 1.55
C VAL A 143 -17.98 2.34 0.88
N GLU A 144 -18.21 3.41 1.64
CA GLU A 144 -18.23 4.78 1.12
C GLU A 144 -16.83 5.20 0.62
N GLY A 145 -15.78 4.95 1.42
CA GLY A 145 -14.41 5.26 1.04
C GLY A 145 -13.97 4.50 -0.20
N THR A 146 -14.35 3.23 -0.34
CA THR A 146 -14.05 2.44 -1.54
C THR A 146 -14.79 2.99 -2.77
N LYS A 147 -16.06 3.42 -2.65
CA LYS A 147 -16.77 4.08 -3.74
C LYS A 147 -16.08 5.37 -4.17
N LYS A 148 -15.74 6.23 -3.20
CA LYS A 148 -14.99 7.47 -3.49
C LYS A 148 -13.63 7.21 -4.15
N THR A 149 -12.95 6.14 -3.76
CA THR A 149 -11.71 5.71 -4.42
C THR A 149 -11.93 5.49 -5.91
N PHE A 150 -12.97 4.75 -6.29
CA PHE A 150 -13.29 4.53 -7.70
C PHE A 150 -13.75 5.80 -8.44
N ASP A 151 -14.43 6.70 -7.76
CA ASP A 151 -14.77 8.02 -8.34
C ASP A 151 -13.50 8.81 -8.70
N ILE A 152 -12.48 8.81 -7.83
CA ILE A 152 -11.18 9.46 -8.10
C ILE A 152 -10.44 8.77 -9.25
N ILE A 153 -10.35 7.44 -9.25
CA ILE A 153 -9.72 6.65 -10.33
C ILE A 153 -10.34 7.04 -11.68
N LYS A 154 -11.66 7.07 -11.74
CA LYS A 154 -12.41 7.46 -12.94
C LYS A 154 -12.17 8.92 -13.34
N ASN A 155 -12.23 9.83 -12.39
CA ASN A 155 -12.05 11.27 -12.65
C ASN A 155 -10.63 11.59 -13.14
N CYS A 156 -9.62 10.83 -12.69
CA CYS A 156 -8.24 10.94 -13.15
C CYS A 156 -7.97 10.20 -14.46
N ASN A 157 -8.93 9.45 -15.00
CA ASN A 157 -8.74 8.52 -16.12
C ASN A 157 -7.53 7.58 -15.90
N ALA A 158 -7.34 7.14 -14.65
CA ALA A 158 -6.21 6.29 -14.29
C ALA A 158 -6.35 4.88 -14.88
N THR A 159 -5.22 4.26 -15.19
CA THR A 159 -5.17 2.92 -15.79
C THR A 159 -5.43 1.86 -14.72
N GLU A 160 -6.66 1.35 -14.68
CA GLU A 160 -7.13 0.40 -13.66
C GLU A 160 -6.23 -0.83 -13.51
N SER A 161 -5.74 -1.39 -14.61
CA SER A 161 -4.88 -2.61 -14.59
C SER A 161 -3.52 -2.43 -13.88
N ARG A 162 -3.15 -1.20 -13.51
CA ARG A 162 -1.98 -0.90 -12.67
C ARG A 162 -2.32 -0.63 -11.22
N ILE A 163 -3.57 -0.77 -10.81
CA ILE A 163 -4.06 -0.42 -9.48
C ILE A 163 -4.33 -1.68 -8.65
N ILE A 164 -3.88 -1.65 -7.40
CA ILE A 164 -4.24 -2.60 -6.37
C ILE A 164 -5.14 -1.86 -5.37
N ILE A 165 -6.39 -2.30 -5.23
CA ILE A 165 -7.27 -1.84 -4.14
C ILE A 165 -7.08 -2.78 -2.97
N ASP A 166 -6.50 -2.28 -1.88
CA ASP A 166 -6.13 -3.11 -0.75
C ASP A 166 -7.13 -3.06 0.41
N HIS A 167 -6.95 -3.98 1.36
CA HIS A 167 -7.79 -4.16 2.55
C HIS A 167 -9.26 -4.46 2.25
N ASN A 168 -9.56 -5.16 1.15
CA ASN A 168 -10.93 -5.57 0.86
C ASN A 168 -11.47 -6.55 1.92
N THR A 169 -12.76 -6.42 2.16
CA THR A 169 -13.56 -7.31 2.99
C THR A 169 -14.75 -7.82 2.19
N GLU A 170 -15.58 -8.66 2.79
CA GLU A 170 -16.82 -9.15 2.17
C GLU A 170 -17.76 -8.03 1.70
N GLU A 171 -17.62 -6.83 2.31
CA GLU A 171 -18.46 -5.67 1.99
C GLU A 171 -18.01 -4.91 0.73
N THR A 172 -16.74 -5.02 0.35
CA THR A 172 -16.15 -4.21 -0.72
C THR A 172 -15.59 -5.00 -1.89
N ILE A 173 -15.32 -6.30 -1.69
CA ILE A 173 -14.65 -7.13 -2.69
C ILE A 173 -15.44 -7.21 -4.01
N GLU A 174 -16.76 -7.30 -3.95
CA GLU A 174 -17.61 -7.40 -5.15
C GLU A 174 -17.55 -6.10 -5.97
N LEU A 175 -17.59 -4.95 -5.29
CA LEU A 175 -17.40 -3.65 -5.92
C LEU A 175 -16.02 -3.56 -6.58
N SER A 176 -14.95 -3.94 -5.88
CA SER A 176 -13.59 -3.85 -6.43
C SER A 176 -13.39 -4.79 -7.63
N LEU A 177 -13.95 -5.99 -7.59
CA LEU A 177 -13.88 -6.94 -8.71
C LEU A 177 -14.71 -6.52 -9.94
N SER A 178 -15.60 -5.54 -9.82
CA SER A 178 -16.35 -5.01 -10.98
C SER A 178 -15.52 -4.06 -11.85
N TYR A 179 -14.29 -3.72 -11.43
CA TYR A 179 -13.32 -2.90 -12.16
C TYR A 179 -12.14 -3.76 -12.63
N ASP A 180 -11.28 -3.20 -13.50
CA ASP A 180 -10.09 -3.89 -13.99
C ASP A 180 -8.87 -3.69 -13.08
N VAL A 181 -9.06 -3.85 -11.77
CA VAL A 181 -8.02 -3.70 -10.75
C VAL A 181 -7.63 -5.05 -10.13
N MET A 182 -6.48 -5.10 -9.47
CA MET A 182 -6.15 -6.18 -8.54
C MET A 182 -6.74 -5.88 -7.16
N VAL A 183 -7.22 -6.92 -6.49
CA VAL A 183 -7.95 -6.82 -5.21
C VAL A 183 -7.13 -7.44 -4.10
N GLY A 184 -6.64 -6.63 -3.17
CA GLY A 184 -5.88 -7.09 -2.01
C GLY A 184 -6.80 -7.49 -0.85
N ILE A 185 -6.58 -8.67 -0.28
CA ILE A 185 -7.18 -9.13 0.97
C ILE A 185 -6.06 -9.25 2.01
N THR A 186 -6.15 -8.44 3.05
CA THR A 186 -5.18 -8.47 4.15
C THR A 186 -5.59 -9.49 5.20
N VAL A 187 -4.73 -10.45 5.44
CA VAL A 187 -4.94 -11.49 6.46
C VAL A 187 -4.09 -11.19 7.68
N TYR A 188 -4.75 -10.80 8.78
CA TYR A 188 -4.09 -10.58 10.05
C TYR A 188 -4.98 -11.05 11.20
N PRO A 189 -4.44 -11.82 12.18
CA PRO A 189 -5.27 -12.60 13.13
C PRO A 189 -6.28 -11.80 13.95
N TYR A 190 -5.96 -10.54 14.31
CA TYR A 190 -6.72 -9.80 15.32
C TYR A 190 -7.48 -8.58 14.79
N THR A 191 -7.02 -7.97 13.69
CA THR A 191 -7.53 -6.66 13.26
C THR A 191 -7.98 -6.59 11.80
N LYS A 192 -7.73 -7.64 11.01
CA LYS A 192 -8.05 -7.70 9.59
C LYS A 192 -8.93 -8.93 9.27
N VAL A 193 -8.88 -9.39 8.04
CA VAL A 193 -9.63 -10.59 7.66
C VAL A 193 -8.94 -11.84 8.24
N SER A 194 -9.72 -12.73 8.88
CA SER A 194 -9.18 -14.01 9.35
C SER A 194 -8.89 -14.96 8.18
N PRO A 195 -7.98 -15.94 8.33
CA PRO A 195 -7.68 -16.91 7.27
C PRO A 195 -8.92 -17.60 6.71
N ILE A 196 -9.87 -17.99 7.57
CA ILE A 196 -11.10 -18.67 7.13
C ILE A 196 -12.00 -17.76 6.29
N ARG A 197 -12.09 -16.47 6.64
CA ARG A 197 -12.83 -15.47 5.86
C ARG A 197 -12.17 -15.26 4.49
N ALA A 198 -10.84 -15.14 4.44
CA ALA A 198 -10.11 -15.02 3.19
C ALA A 198 -10.36 -16.23 2.27
N VAL A 199 -10.25 -17.44 2.81
CA VAL A 199 -10.55 -18.69 2.04
C VAL A 199 -11.99 -18.71 1.53
N ASN A 200 -12.96 -18.24 2.32
CA ASN A 200 -14.36 -18.19 1.89
C ASN A 200 -14.56 -17.18 0.74
N MET A 201 -13.89 -16.02 0.79
CA MET A 201 -13.90 -15.05 -0.31
C MET A 201 -13.26 -15.63 -1.59
N LEU A 202 -12.10 -16.29 -1.47
CA LEU A 202 -11.47 -16.97 -2.61
C LEU A 202 -12.36 -18.05 -3.24
N LYS A 203 -13.04 -18.85 -2.42
CA LYS A 203 -14.01 -19.86 -2.92
C LYS A 203 -15.19 -19.24 -3.65
N LYS A 204 -15.65 -18.07 -3.21
CA LYS A 204 -16.80 -17.38 -3.79
C LYS A 204 -16.46 -16.62 -5.07
N TYR A 205 -15.32 -15.95 -5.10
CA TYR A 205 -14.97 -14.97 -6.15
C TYR A 205 -13.85 -15.43 -7.08
N GLY A 206 -13.20 -16.58 -6.81
CA GLY A 206 -12.03 -17.04 -7.56
C GLY A 206 -10.72 -16.41 -7.07
N THR A 207 -9.66 -16.59 -7.86
CA THR A 207 -8.29 -16.18 -7.49
C THR A 207 -7.62 -15.25 -8.50
N ASP A 208 -8.20 -15.08 -9.69
CA ASP A 208 -7.50 -14.48 -10.83
C ASP A 208 -7.09 -13.02 -10.64
N LYS A 209 -7.91 -12.24 -9.90
CA LYS A 209 -7.65 -10.83 -9.60
C LYS A 209 -7.40 -10.58 -8.11
N ILE A 210 -7.20 -11.62 -7.31
CA ILE A 210 -7.08 -11.48 -5.84
C ILE A 210 -5.63 -11.71 -5.40
N LEU A 211 -5.12 -10.78 -4.60
CA LEU A 211 -3.85 -10.86 -3.89
C LEU A 211 -4.13 -11.09 -2.40
N ILE A 212 -3.33 -11.95 -1.78
CA ILE A 212 -3.33 -12.12 -0.31
C ILE A 212 -2.06 -11.48 0.22
N ASN A 213 -2.19 -10.66 1.25
CA ASN A 213 -1.07 -10.00 1.90
C ASN A 213 -1.22 -10.01 3.42
N SER A 214 -0.16 -9.68 4.11
CA SER A 214 -0.18 -9.61 5.57
C SER A 214 -0.46 -8.19 6.09
N SER A 215 0.05 -7.17 5.45
CA SER A 215 0.05 -5.77 5.93
C SER A 215 0.41 -5.70 7.43
N ALA A 216 1.38 -6.52 7.83
CA ALA A 216 1.72 -6.83 9.21
C ALA A 216 2.89 -5.98 9.70
#